data_a64dc2d50cd7cee8a22de2fbb670c4b6
#
_entry.id   a64dc2d50cd7cee8a22de2fbb670c4b6
#
_cell.length_a   1.000
_cell.length_b   1.000
_cell.length_c   1.000
_cell.angle_alpha   90.00
_cell.angle_beta   90.00
_cell.angle_gamma   90.00
#
_symmetry.space_group_name_H-M   'P 1'
#
loop_
_entity.id
_entity.type
_entity.pdbx_description
1 polymer ?
#
loop_
_entity_poly.entity_id
_entity_poly.type
_entity_poly.pdbx_seq_one_letter_code
_entity_poly.pdbx_strand_id
1 'polypeptide(L)'
;ENIIKWIWQHKDYPNFKYNKLELTELLSKIEYNRGILDGISKLFSSDDIVKIEIETLTDEAINTSLIEGEILKRESVHSSFRKKLDKDFDARNDKYSTIATDNLVEILIDSNLNKSDLNIDRLHGWHNCLFEHTQYSKLNKIDIAKFRSHSDMEVVSGAIGHEKVHYKAIPVEKIYEDIENFLKYCNESSENIYIKAAIAHIWFVIIH
;
A
#
# COMPACT_ATOMS: atom_id res chain seq x y z
N GLU A 1 -26.05 -16.95 -21.85
CA GLU A 1 -25.83 -15.95 -20.78
C GLU A 1 -24.42 -16.13 -20.29
N ASN A 2 -23.57 -15.09 -20.46
CA ASN A 2 -22.24 -15.10 -19.87
C ASN A 2 -22.37 -15.04 -18.33
N ILE A 3 -22.05 -16.13 -17.66
CA ILE A 3 -22.04 -16.16 -16.20
C ILE A 3 -20.92 -15.26 -15.74
N ILE A 4 -21.27 -14.12 -15.13
CA ILE A 4 -20.30 -13.22 -14.48
C ILE A 4 -19.74 -13.97 -13.26
N LYS A 5 -18.47 -14.33 -13.32
CA LYS A 5 -17.80 -15.08 -12.25
C LYS A 5 -16.85 -14.20 -11.45
N TRP A 6 -16.23 -13.23 -12.10
CA TRP A 6 -15.20 -12.38 -11.51
C TRP A 6 -15.65 -10.93 -11.48
N ILE A 7 -15.24 -10.18 -10.45
CA ILE A 7 -15.66 -8.78 -10.24
C ILE A 7 -15.33 -7.88 -11.43
N TRP A 8 -14.18 -8.08 -12.07
CA TRP A 8 -13.77 -7.31 -13.25
C TRP A 8 -14.61 -7.62 -14.53
N GLN A 9 -15.42 -8.67 -14.52
CA GLN A 9 -16.37 -8.98 -15.62
C GLN A 9 -17.71 -8.27 -15.45
N HIS A 10 -17.96 -7.66 -14.29
CA HIS A 10 -19.21 -6.97 -14.03
C HIS A 10 -19.30 -5.70 -14.89
N LYS A 11 -20.49 -5.44 -15.46
CA LYS A 11 -20.73 -4.29 -16.34
C LYS A 11 -20.48 -2.93 -15.68
N ASP A 12 -20.60 -2.85 -14.36
CA ASP A 12 -20.39 -1.64 -13.59
C ASP A 12 -18.92 -1.47 -13.14
N TYR A 13 -18.05 -2.48 -13.36
CA TYR A 13 -16.63 -2.36 -13.04
C TYR A 13 -15.95 -1.32 -13.93
N PRO A 14 -15.10 -0.45 -13.40
CA PRO A 14 -14.65 -0.34 -12.01
C PRO A 14 -15.45 0.67 -11.14
N ASN A 15 -16.70 0.97 -11.49
CA ASN A 15 -17.52 1.93 -10.73
C ASN A 15 -18.03 1.30 -9.43
N PHE A 16 -17.17 1.29 -8.41
CA PHE A 16 -17.51 0.74 -7.10
C PHE A 16 -18.59 1.56 -6.42
N LYS A 17 -19.64 0.89 -5.95
CA LYS A 17 -20.76 1.51 -5.25
C LYS A 17 -20.76 1.11 -3.78
N TYR A 18 -21.10 2.05 -2.92
CA TYR A 18 -21.22 1.82 -1.48
C TYR A 18 -22.38 2.63 -0.91
N ASN A 19 -22.87 2.25 0.27
CA ASN A 19 -23.96 2.95 0.93
C ASN A 19 -23.41 4.13 1.75
N LYS A 20 -23.54 5.35 1.21
CA LYS A 20 -23.08 6.58 1.88
C LYS A 20 -23.73 6.80 3.23
N LEU A 21 -25.02 6.47 3.37
CA LEU A 21 -25.78 6.72 4.60
C LEU A 21 -25.26 5.88 5.76
N GLU A 22 -24.95 4.60 5.51
CA GLU A 22 -24.42 3.71 6.54
C GLU A 22 -23.03 4.15 7.05
N LEU A 23 -22.25 4.84 6.23
CA LEU A 23 -20.91 5.31 6.57
C LEU A 23 -20.87 6.69 7.19
N THR A 24 -21.96 7.47 7.13
CA THR A 24 -21.99 8.89 7.55
C THR A 24 -21.60 9.06 9.01
N GLU A 25 -22.18 8.24 9.91
CA GLU A 25 -21.88 8.34 11.35
C GLU A 25 -20.41 7.99 11.63
N LEU A 26 -19.89 6.91 11.01
CA LEU A 26 -18.51 6.48 11.17
C LEU A 26 -17.54 7.56 10.68
N LEU A 27 -17.77 8.09 9.49
CA LEU A 27 -16.93 9.15 8.91
C LEU A 27 -16.95 10.41 9.77
N SER A 28 -18.11 10.81 10.27
CA SER A 28 -18.23 11.97 11.17
C SER A 28 -17.43 11.77 12.47
N LYS A 29 -17.46 10.56 13.04
CA LYS A 29 -16.69 10.22 14.24
C LYS A 29 -15.18 10.26 13.98
N ILE A 30 -14.75 9.78 12.81
CA ILE A 30 -13.34 9.82 12.40
C ILE A 30 -12.88 11.27 12.25
N GLU A 31 -13.64 12.11 11.55
CA GLU A 31 -13.31 13.52 11.36
C GLU A 31 -13.30 14.32 12.69
N TYR A 32 -14.21 14.02 13.60
CA TYR A 32 -14.21 14.61 14.93
C TYR A 32 -12.92 14.27 15.70
N ASN A 33 -12.53 12.99 15.74
CA ASN A 33 -11.30 12.56 16.40
C ASN A 33 -10.05 13.15 15.74
N ARG A 34 -10.02 13.23 14.40
CA ARG A 34 -8.95 13.88 13.66
C ARG A 34 -8.82 15.35 14.04
N GLY A 35 -9.94 16.07 14.16
CA GLY A 35 -9.94 17.47 14.59
C GLY A 35 -9.37 17.66 16.00
N ILE A 36 -9.63 16.73 16.92
CA ILE A 36 -9.01 16.74 18.26
C ILE A 36 -7.50 16.58 18.15
N LEU A 37 -7.02 15.57 17.40
CA LEU A 37 -5.59 15.31 17.21
C LEU A 37 -4.89 16.51 16.55
N ASP A 38 -5.49 17.10 15.52
CA ASP A 38 -4.98 18.31 14.87
C ASP A 38 -4.88 19.51 15.85
N GLY A 39 -5.84 19.61 16.76
CA GLY A 39 -5.82 20.64 17.83
C GLY A 39 -4.68 20.42 18.82
N ILE A 40 -4.50 19.18 19.28
CA ILE A 40 -3.47 18.80 20.24
C ILE A 40 -2.07 18.93 19.61
N SER A 41 -1.90 18.53 18.35
CA SER A 41 -0.60 18.57 17.67
C SER A 41 0.02 19.98 17.63
N LYS A 42 -0.81 21.03 17.63
CA LYS A 42 -0.35 22.43 17.65
C LYS A 42 0.32 22.84 18.96
N LEU A 43 0.21 22.02 20.00
CA LEU A 43 0.83 22.27 21.31
C LEU A 43 2.26 21.68 21.40
N PHE A 44 2.65 20.87 20.44
CA PHE A 44 3.97 20.22 20.41
C PHE A 44 4.99 21.04 19.62
N SER A 45 6.26 20.92 20.02
CA SER A 45 7.37 21.44 19.21
C SER A 45 7.54 20.64 17.91
N SER A 46 8.24 21.22 16.92
CA SER A 46 8.57 20.50 15.69
C SER A 46 9.37 19.20 15.95
N ASP A 47 10.26 19.23 16.92
CA ASP A 47 11.08 18.06 17.27
C ASP A 47 10.27 16.96 17.96
N ASP A 48 9.27 17.34 18.77
CA ASP A 48 8.34 16.37 19.36
C ASP A 48 7.44 15.74 18.30
N ILE A 49 6.98 16.54 17.34
CA ILE A 49 6.18 16.01 16.19
C ILE A 49 6.99 14.99 15.41
N VAL A 50 8.26 15.26 15.09
CA VAL A 50 9.13 14.29 14.39
C VAL A 50 9.29 13.00 15.17
N LYS A 51 9.45 13.07 16.50
CA LYS A 51 9.55 11.87 17.35
C LYS A 51 8.24 11.05 17.32
N ILE A 52 7.09 11.72 17.46
CA ILE A 52 5.78 11.09 17.42
C ILE A 52 5.56 10.44 16.03
N GLU A 53 5.95 11.12 14.97
CA GLU A 53 5.85 10.61 13.60
C GLU A 53 6.68 9.34 13.41
N ILE A 54 7.94 9.34 13.85
CA ILE A 54 8.83 8.17 13.79
C ILE A 54 8.22 6.98 14.54
N GLU A 55 7.73 7.18 15.76
CA GLU A 55 7.10 6.11 16.54
C GLU A 55 5.84 5.58 15.84
N THR A 56 4.95 6.47 15.39
CA THR A 56 3.70 6.11 14.74
C THR A 56 3.93 5.35 13.43
N LEU A 57 4.82 5.84 12.57
CA LEU A 57 5.16 5.17 11.31
C LEU A 57 5.88 3.83 11.54
N THR A 58 6.67 3.73 12.62
CA THR A 58 7.30 2.46 13.03
C THR A 58 6.24 1.43 13.40
N ASP A 59 5.27 1.80 14.23
CA ASP A 59 4.17 0.92 14.64
C ASP A 59 3.30 0.52 13.45
N GLU A 60 3.00 1.45 12.57
CA GLU A 60 2.23 1.19 11.34
C GLU A 60 2.96 0.18 10.44
N ALA A 61 4.25 0.40 10.17
CA ALA A 61 5.05 -0.49 9.34
C ALA A 61 5.08 -1.91 9.90
N ILE A 62 5.27 -2.07 11.22
CA ILE A 62 5.33 -3.36 11.89
C ILE A 62 3.96 -4.06 11.84
N ASN A 63 2.89 -3.36 12.17
CA ASN A 63 1.55 -3.94 12.22
C ASN A 63 1.05 -4.34 10.83
N THR A 64 1.29 -3.51 9.81
CA THR A 64 0.93 -3.81 8.42
C THR A 64 1.71 -5.03 7.91
N SER A 65 3.03 -5.07 8.14
CA SER A 65 3.84 -6.23 7.75
C SER A 65 3.42 -7.52 8.47
N LEU A 66 3.04 -7.42 9.75
CA LEU A 66 2.56 -8.57 10.51
C LEU A 66 1.23 -9.13 9.96
N ILE A 67 0.33 -8.30 9.47
CA ILE A 67 -0.91 -8.74 8.80
C ILE A 67 -0.59 -9.59 7.57
N GLU A 68 0.47 -9.23 6.84
CA GLU A 68 0.96 -9.98 5.66
C GLU A 68 1.87 -11.17 6.03
N GLY A 69 2.05 -11.44 7.32
CA GLY A 69 2.86 -12.57 7.80
C GLY A 69 4.35 -12.29 7.92
N GLU A 70 4.78 -11.04 7.71
CA GLU A 70 6.17 -10.61 7.81
C GLU A 70 6.48 -10.07 9.21
N ILE A 71 7.52 -10.63 9.84
CA ILE A 71 7.94 -10.22 11.19
C ILE A 71 9.17 -9.31 11.08
N LEU A 72 8.97 -8.03 11.36
CA LEU A 72 10.02 -7.02 11.37
C LEU A 72 10.52 -6.77 12.80
N LYS A 73 11.82 -6.52 12.93
CA LYS A 73 12.41 -6.07 14.19
C LYS A 73 12.15 -4.57 14.37
N ARG A 74 11.50 -4.21 15.49
CA ARG A 74 11.15 -2.82 15.79
C ARG A 74 12.35 -1.89 15.71
N GLU A 75 13.48 -2.29 16.30
CA GLU A 75 14.69 -1.49 16.33
C GLU A 75 15.22 -1.19 14.92
N SER A 76 15.10 -2.15 14.01
CA SER A 76 15.54 -1.98 12.62
C SER A 76 14.69 -0.96 11.87
N VAL A 77 13.35 -1.09 11.96
CA VAL A 77 12.42 -0.17 11.32
C VAL A 77 12.54 1.24 11.90
N HIS A 78 12.56 1.35 13.24
CA HIS A 78 12.72 2.62 13.95
C HIS A 78 14.04 3.33 13.57
N SER A 79 15.14 2.58 13.48
CA SER A 79 16.43 3.14 13.08
C SER A 79 16.40 3.64 11.63
N SER A 80 15.75 2.92 10.72
CA SER A 80 15.58 3.33 9.33
C SER A 80 14.75 4.62 9.21
N PHE A 81 13.67 4.79 10.01
CA PHE A 81 12.93 6.06 10.06
C PHE A 81 13.76 7.20 10.61
N ARG A 82 14.55 6.97 11.71
CA ARG A 82 15.43 7.98 12.25
C ARG A 82 16.46 8.48 11.24
N LYS A 83 17.04 7.61 10.44
CA LYS A 83 17.97 8.00 9.36
C LYS A 83 17.37 9.03 8.40
N LYS A 84 16.06 8.98 8.18
CA LYS A 84 15.37 9.80 7.19
C LYS A 84 14.76 11.07 7.79
N LEU A 85 14.24 11.00 9.01
CA LEU A 85 13.42 12.04 9.60
C LEU A 85 14.12 12.79 10.75
N ASP A 86 15.03 12.13 11.49
CA ASP A 86 15.74 12.70 12.64
C ASP A 86 17.07 13.34 12.19
N LYS A 87 17.13 14.66 12.21
CA LYS A 87 18.32 15.42 11.78
C LYS A 87 19.54 15.19 12.66
N ASP A 88 19.34 14.80 13.93
CA ASP A 88 20.38 14.59 14.90
C ASP A 88 20.87 13.13 14.95
N PHE A 89 20.28 12.26 14.13
CA PHE A 89 20.67 10.85 14.10
C PHE A 89 22.01 10.62 13.40
N ASP A 90 22.98 10.05 14.11
CA ASP A 90 24.27 9.66 13.52
C ASP A 90 24.16 8.31 12.79
N ALA A 91 23.83 8.36 11.51
CA ALA A 91 23.69 7.18 10.66
C ALA A 91 24.97 6.34 10.52
N ARG A 92 26.18 6.92 10.78
CA ARG A 92 27.46 6.20 10.68
C ARG A 92 27.64 5.19 11.81
N ASN A 93 26.97 5.40 12.92
CA ASN A 93 27.00 4.53 14.10
C ASN A 93 25.76 3.63 14.21
N ASP A 94 24.89 3.62 13.19
CA ASP A 94 23.72 2.76 13.18
C ASP A 94 24.11 1.29 13.02
N LYS A 95 23.58 0.47 13.94
CA LYS A 95 23.82 -0.99 14.00
C LYS A 95 22.53 -1.80 13.79
N TYR A 96 21.41 -1.14 13.66
CA TYR A 96 20.09 -1.77 13.70
C TYR A 96 19.39 -1.83 12.36
N SER A 97 19.49 -0.78 11.53
CA SER A 97 18.85 -0.77 10.24
C SER A 97 19.43 -1.81 9.28
N THR A 98 18.61 -2.27 8.37
CA THR A 98 18.99 -3.20 7.30
C THR A 98 18.58 -2.61 5.96
N ILE A 99 19.16 -3.09 4.86
CA ILE A 99 18.75 -2.68 3.50
C ILE A 99 17.23 -2.89 3.30
N ALA A 100 16.70 -4.01 3.80
CA ALA A 100 15.28 -4.32 3.67
C ALA A 100 14.40 -3.31 4.43
N THR A 101 14.77 -2.94 5.67
CA THR A 101 14.02 -1.94 6.44
C THR A 101 14.21 -0.53 5.90
N ASP A 102 15.38 -0.19 5.38
CA ASP A 102 15.63 1.10 4.72
C ASP A 102 14.76 1.25 3.46
N ASN A 103 14.66 0.20 2.65
CA ASN A 103 13.81 0.18 1.45
C ASN A 103 12.31 0.27 1.78
N LEU A 104 11.86 -0.46 2.80
CA LEU A 104 10.47 -0.36 3.26
C LEU A 104 10.15 1.06 3.74
N VAL A 105 11.02 1.65 4.54
CA VAL A 105 10.86 3.01 5.05
C VAL A 105 10.88 4.05 3.92
N GLU A 106 11.68 3.86 2.88
CA GLU A 106 11.68 4.72 1.70
C GLU A 106 10.29 4.78 1.03
N ILE A 107 9.64 3.62 0.85
CA ILE A 107 8.29 3.55 0.29
C ILE A 107 7.28 4.26 1.19
N LEU A 108 7.34 4.01 2.51
CA LEU A 108 6.41 4.61 3.47
C LEU A 108 6.57 6.13 3.53
N ILE A 109 7.78 6.64 3.48
CA ILE A 109 8.06 8.08 3.42
C ILE A 109 7.57 8.67 2.09
N ASP A 110 7.89 8.04 0.96
CA ASP A 110 7.41 8.52 -0.35
C ASP A 110 5.88 8.54 -0.40
N SER A 111 5.22 7.48 0.08
CA SER A 111 3.75 7.41 0.08
C SER A 111 3.08 8.47 0.96
N ASN A 112 3.71 8.85 2.08
CA ASN A 112 3.15 9.82 3.03
C ASN A 112 3.50 11.27 2.69
N LEU A 113 4.73 11.56 2.30
CA LEU A 113 5.24 12.92 2.17
C LEU A 113 5.32 13.42 0.73
N ASN A 114 5.45 12.55 -0.26
CA ASN A 114 5.49 12.94 -1.65
C ASN A 114 4.08 13.27 -2.16
N LYS A 115 3.85 14.54 -2.45
CA LYS A 115 2.55 15.06 -2.93
C LYS A 115 2.40 15.05 -4.45
N SER A 116 3.39 14.54 -5.17
CA SER A 116 3.28 14.34 -6.62
C SER A 116 2.25 13.27 -6.96
N ASP A 117 1.67 13.38 -8.15
CA ASP A 117 0.71 12.39 -8.65
C ASP A 117 1.28 10.97 -8.63
N LEU A 118 0.44 10.01 -8.28
CA LEU A 118 0.75 8.61 -8.41
C LEU A 118 0.80 8.24 -9.90
N ASN A 119 1.87 7.56 -10.32
CA ASN A 119 2.06 7.11 -11.68
C ASN A 119 2.69 5.71 -11.72
N ILE A 120 2.77 5.14 -12.91
CA ILE A 120 3.32 3.78 -13.10
C ILE A 120 4.76 3.69 -12.61
N ASP A 121 5.59 4.70 -12.86
CA ASP A 121 6.99 4.69 -12.46
C ASP A 121 7.14 4.67 -10.94
N ARG A 122 6.29 5.40 -10.19
CA ARG A 122 6.26 5.33 -8.73
C ARG A 122 5.84 3.95 -8.22
N LEU A 123 4.79 3.35 -8.79
CA LEU A 123 4.37 1.98 -8.43
C LEU A 123 5.48 0.98 -8.71
N HIS A 124 6.12 1.06 -9.86
CA HIS A 124 7.26 0.21 -10.21
C HIS A 124 8.47 0.47 -9.30
N GLY A 125 8.72 1.72 -8.94
CA GLY A 125 9.77 2.10 -7.98
C GLY A 125 9.55 1.48 -6.61
N TRP A 126 8.33 1.54 -6.07
CA TRP A 126 7.98 0.88 -4.80
C TRP A 126 8.15 -0.63 -4.87
N HIS A 127 7.69 -1.26 -5.95
CA HIS A 127 7.87 -2.69 -6.15
C HIS A 127 9.36 -3.08 -6.26
N ASN A 128 10.15 -2.28 -6.95
CA ASN A 128 11.59 -2.47 -7.02
C ASN A 128 12.25 -2.40 -5.63
N CYS A 129 11.92 -1.38 -4.83
CA CYS A 129 12.43 -1.24 -3.46
C CYS A 129 12.14 -2.47 -2.59
N LEU A 130 10.97 -3.09 -2.75
CA LEU A 130 10.61 -4.28 -1.98
C LEU A 130 11.39 -5.52 -2.38
N PHE A 131 11.68 -5.73 -3.67
CA PHE A 131 12.10 -7.02 -4.18
C PHE A 131 13.52 -7.07 -4.75
N GLU A 132 14.16 -5.95 -5.10
CA GLU A 132 15.45 -5.93 -5.79
C GLU A 132 16.57 -6.68 -5.06
N HIS A 133 16.56 -6.63 -3.72
CA HIS A 133 17.60 -7.23 -2.89
C HIS A 133 17.14 -8.50 -2.16
N THR A 134 15.96 -9.03 -2.49
CA THR A 134 15.43 -10.22 -1.83
C THR A 134 15.86 -11.51 -2.53
N GLN A 135 16.04 -12.58 -1.75
CA GLN A 135 16.26 -13.91 -2.33
C GLN A 135 15.07 -14.39 -3.16
N TYR A 136 13.87 -13.89 -2.86
CA TYR A 136 12.64 -14.23 -3.60
C TYR A 136 12.71 -13.85 -5.07
N SER A 137 13.31 -12.72 -5.42
CA SER A 137 13.46 -12.30 -6.82
C SER A 137 14.29 -13.27 -7.65
N LYS A 138 15.29 -13.91 -7.02
CA LYS A 138 16.19 -14.88 -7.69
C LYS A 138 15.60 -16.29 -7.76
N LEU A 139 14.91 -16.71 -6.71
CA LEU A 139 14.38 -18.07 -6.58
C LEU A 139 13.03 -18.25 -7.28
N ASN A 140 12.13 -17.26 -7.18
CA ASN A 140 10.76 -17.35 -7.66
C ASN A 140 10.52 -16.65 -8.99
N LYS A 141 11.56 -16.10 -9.64
CA LYS A 141 11.47 -15.41 -10.94
C LYS A 141 10.39 -14.32 -10.96
N ILE A 142 10.29 -13.53 -9.88
CA ILE A 142 9.37 -12.40 -9.81
C ILE A 142 9.81 -11.36 -10.84
N ASP A 143 8.90 -10.93 -11.71
CA ASP A 143 9.11 -9.82 -12.61
C ASP A 143 9.07 -8.51 -11.84
N ILE A 144 10.25 -7.99 -11.45
CA ILE A 144 10.37 -6.79 -10.65
C ILE A 144 10.10 -5.56 -11.52
N ALA A 145 9.30 -4.62 -10.99
CA ALA A 145 8.97 -3.34 -11.63
C ALA A 145 8.39 -3.52 -13.05
N LYS A 146 7.54 -4.52 -13.22
CA LYS A 146 6.84 -4.82 -14.48
C LYS A 146 5.45 -5.36 -14.19
N PHE A 147 4.55 -5.11 -15.11
CA PHE A 147 3.29 -5.85 -15.14
C PHE A 147 3.54 -7.28 -15.62
N ARG A 148 2.74 -8.22 -15.13
CA ARG A 148 2.80 -9.62 -15.58
C ARG A 148 2.58 -9.70 -17.10
N SER A 149 3.24 -10.65 -17.71
CA SER A 149 3.17 -10.89 -19.17
C SER A 149 2.28 -12.08 -19.55
N HIS A 150 1.68 -12.76 -18.56
CA HIS A 150 0.79 -13.91 -18.76
C HIS A 150 -0.52 -13.74 -17.99
N SER A 151 -1.59 -14.33 -18.54
CA SER A 151 -2.97 -14.17 -18.00
C SER A 151 -3.35 -15.18 -16.93
N ASP A 152 -2.50 -16.15 -16.63
CA ASP A 152 -2.86 -17.31 -15.80
C ASP A 152 -2.64 -17.09 -14.30
N MET A 153 -2.88 -15.88 -13.82
CA MET A 153 -2.82 -15.59 -12.39
C MET A 153 -4.15 -15.92 -11.73
N GLU A 154 -4.14 -16.90 -10.83
CA GLU A 154 -5.32 -17.37 -10.11
C GLU A 154 -5.01 -17.51 -8.62
N VAL A 155 -5.99 -17.17 -7.78
CA VAL A 155 -5.96 -17.50 -6.35
C VAL A 155 -6.66 -18.84 -6.17
N VAL A 156 -5.91 -19.83 -5.72
CA VAL A 156 -6.40 -21.20 -5.59
C VAL A 156 -6.23 -21.74 -4.18
N SER A 157 -7.02 -22.76 -3.83
CA SER A 157 -6.81 -23.59 -2.63
C SER A 157 -7.06 -25.05 -2.96
N GLY A 158 -6.50 -25.95 -2.18
CA GLY A 158 -6.63 -27.41 -2.37
C GLY A 158 -5.32 -28.08 -2.71
N ALA A 159 -5.35 -29.40 -2.92
CA ALA A 159 -4.20 -30.17 -3.33
C ALA A 159 -3.90 -29.98 -4.83
N ILE A 160 -2.65 -30.13 -5.22
CA ILE A 160 -2.23 -30.06 -6.63
C ILE A 160 -3.06 -31.05 -7.48
N GLY A 161 -3.68 -30.54 -8.54
CA GLY A 161 -4.58 -31.29 -9.43
C GLY A 161 -6.03 -31.36 -8.97
N HIS A 162 -6.35 -30.76 -7.81
CA HIS A 162 -7.72 -30.64 -7.25
C HIS A 162 -7.97 -29.23 -6.72
N GLU A 163 -7.38 -28.23 -7.37
CA GLU A 163 -7.46 -26.84 -6.93
C GLU A 163 -8.86 -26.28 -7.14
N LYS A 164 -9.31 -25.53 -6.13
CA LYS A 164 -10.50 -24.65 -6.24
C LYS A 164 -10.02 -23.24 -6.55
N VAL A 165 -10.41 -22.74 -7.71
CA VAL A 165 -10.10 -21.35 -8.11
C VAL A 165 -11.07 -20.41 -7.41
N HIS A 166 -10.54 -19.50 -6.59
CA HIS A 166 -11.28 -18.48 -5.86
C HIS A 166 -11.33 -17.16 -6.60
N TYR A 167 -10.28 -16.83 -7.33
CA TYR A 167 -10.18 -15.62 -8.12
C TYR A 167 -9.31 -15.86 -9.34
N LYS A 168 -9.64 -15.17 -10.43
CA LYS A 168 -8.82 -15.09 -11.63
C LYS A 168 -8.56 -13.62 -11.95
N ALA A 169 -7.29 -13.28 -12.11
CA ALA A 169 -6.88 -11.92 -12.40
C ALA A 169 -7.39 -11.44 -13.76
N ILE A 170 -7.43 -10.14 -13.94
CA ILE A 170 -7.83 -9.53 -15.21
C ILE A 170 -6.87 -9.96 -16.33
N PRO A 171 -7.35 -10.07 -17.59
CA PRO A 171 -6.49 -10.38 -18.73
C PRO A 171 -5.37 -9.34 -18.91
N VAL A 172 -4.19 -9.80 -19.33
CA VAL A 172 -3.00 -8.94 -19.52
C VAL A 172 -3.29 -7.74 -20.42
N GLU A 173 -4.09 -7.95 -21.46
CA GLU A 173 -4.44 -6.93 -22.45
C GLU A 173 -5.21 -5.74 -21.84
N LYS A 174 -5.82 -5.95 -20.68
CA LYS A 174 -6.61 -4.93 -19.97
C LYS A 174 -5.86 -4.25 -18.83
N ILE A 175 -4.70 -4.76 -18.44
CA ILE A 175 -3.97 -4.25 -17.25
C ILE A 175 -3.62 -2.77 -17.42
N TYR A 176 -3.09 -2.36 -18.57
CA TYR A 176 -2.68 -0.97 -18.79
C TYR A 176 -3.87 -0.01 -18.72
N GLU A 177 -4.97 -0.34 -19.39
CA GLU A 177 -6.18 0.49 -19.35
C GLU A 177 -6.71 0.62 -17.91
N ASP A 178 -6.71 -0.48 -17.17
CA ASP A 178 -7.26 -0.51 -15.81
C ASP A 178 -6.35 0.22 -14.83
N ILE A 179 -5.03 0.09 -14.96
CA ILE A 179 -4.06 0.86 -14.17
C ILE A 179 -4.17 2.36 -14.46
N GLU A 180 -4.32 2.78 -15.71
CA GLU A 180 -4.51 4.19 -16.04
C GLU A 180 -5.79 4.77 -15.40
N ASN A 181 -6.90 4.03 -15.46
CA ASN A 181 -8.13 4.41 -14.79
C ASN A 181 -7.99 4.46 -13.27
N PHE A 182 -7.27 3.50 -12.68
CA PHE A 182 -6.94 3.47 -11.25
C PHE A 182 -6.11 4.68 -10.84
N LEU A 183 -5.05 5.00 -11.56
CA LEU A 183 -4.18 6.15 -11.29
C LEU A 183 -4.96 7.46 -11.40
N LYS A 184 -5.80 7.59 -12.42
CA LYS A 184 -6.69 8.74 -12.57
C LYS A 184 -7.62 8.88 -11.37
N TYR A 185 -8.24 7.79 -10.91
CA TYR A 185 -9.07 7.80 -9.72
C TYR A 185 -8.27 8.23 -8.48
N CYS A 186 -7.06 7.67 -8.27
CA CYS A 186 -6.21 8.03 -7.14
C CYS A 186 -5.82 9.51 -7.12
N ASN A 187 -5.55 10.09 -8.28
CA ASN A 187 -5.09 11.47 -8.37
C ASN A 187 -6.24 12.49 -8.39
N GLU A 188 -7.30 12.22 -9.13
CA GLU A 188 -8.34 13.22 -9.44
C GLU A 188 -9.62 13.09 -8.61
N SER A 189 -9.88 11.93 -7.97
CA SER A 189 -11.13 11.72 -7.24
C SER A 189 -11.27 12.69 -6.06
N SER A 190 -12.42 13.35 -5.98
CA SER A 190 -12.84 14.18 -4.85
C SER A 190 -13.56 13.40 -3.74
N GLU A 191 -13.55 12.07 -3.79
CA GLU A 191 -14.19 11.23 -2.78
C GLU A 191 -13.52 11.44 -1.40
N ASN A 192 -14.28 11.18 -0.33
CA ASN A 192 -13.72 11.19 1.02
C ASN A 192 -12.47 10.30 1.10
N ILE A 193 -11.40 10.78 1.75
CA ILE A 193 -10.08 10.13 1.74
C ILE A 193 -10.12 8.68 2.23
N TYR A 194 -10.95 8.35 3.22
CA TYR A 194 -11.08 6.99 3.75
C TYR A 194 -11.79 6.07 2.77
N ILE A 195 -12.80 6.57 2.10
CA ILE A 195 -13.51 5.85 1.02
C ILE A 195 -12.58 5.65 -0.17
N LYS A 196 -11.87 6.71 -0.56
CA LYS A 196 -10.89 6.67 -1.64
C LYS A 196 -9.82 5.62 -1.37
N ALA A 197 -9.28 5.56 -0.16
CA ALA A 197 -8.30 4.55 0.24
C ALA A 197 -8.87 3.13 0.16
N ALA A 198 -10.11 2.90 0.64
CA ALA A 198 -10.76 1.60 0.58
C ALA A 198 -11.01 1.13 -0.86
N ILE A 199 -11.51 2.02 -1.73
CA ILE A 199 -11.71 1.73 -3.14
C ILE A 199 -10.38 1.48 -3.86
N ALA A 200 -9.37 2.30 -3.62
CA ALA A 200 -8.05 2.13 -4.19
C ALA A 200 -7.44 0.78 -3.79
N HIS A 201 -7.56 0.39 -2.52
CA HIS A 201 -7.06 -0.89 -2.04
C HIS A 201 -7.73 -2.07 -2.77
N ILE A 202 -9.06 -2.13 -2.78
CA ILE A 202 -9.78 -3.25 -3.42
C ILE A 202 -9.55 -3.28 -4.93
N TRP A 203 -9.48 -2.11 -5.58
CA TRP A 203 -9.24 -2.04 -7.01
C TRP A 203 -7.84 -2.53 -7.37
N PHE A 204 -6.82 -2.10 -6.62
CA PHE A 204 -5.45 -2.56 -6.83
C PHE A 204 -5.32 -4.08 -6.67
N VAL A 205 -5.97 -4.67 -5.65
CA VAL A 205 -6.02 -6.13 -5.45
C VAL A 205 -6.69 -6.87 -6.62
N ILE A 206 -7.68 -6.25 -7.27
CA ILE A 206 -8.35 -6.85 -8.44
C ILE A 206 -7.45 -6.87 -9.67
N ILE A 207 -6.62 -5.83 -9.85
CA ILE A 207 -5.69 -5.71 -10.98
C ILE A 207 -4.49 -6.64 -10.82
N HIS A 208 -4.00 -6.75 -9.59
CA HIS A 208 -2.70 -7.39 -9.26
C HIS A 208 -2.73 -8.92 -9.21
#